data_4a83ac551435eb1d9a391414f4e0ccef
#
_entry.id   4a83ac551435eb1d9a391414f4e0ccef
#
_cell.length_a   1.000
_cell.length_b   1.000
_cell.length_c   1.000
_cell.angle_alpha   90.00
_cell.angle_beta   90.00
_cell.angle_gamma   90.00
#
_symmetry.space_group_name_H-M   'P 1'
#
loop_
_entity.id
_entity.type
_entity.pdbx_description
1 polymer ?
#
loop_
_entity_poly.entity_id
_entity_poly.type
_entity_poly.pdbx_seq_one_letter_code
_entity_poly.pdbx_strand_id
1 'polypeptide(L)'
;VNFADGQDGLYNAEKAKTEFAKAKEALQGEGVQFPIHLDLPVDQAAKPTVARAQSLKQSVEKTLGKENVVVDVHQMSQDDLLNSTLYAANAAAEDWDINISWAPDYEDPSTFLDIFKTTASENTKTYMGFDDPNNAAAAQVGLKDFDALVDNAAKETSDLNVRYERYAEAQAWLEGCCSNGSSFDTILRCLLSSRT
;
A
#
# COMPACT_ATOMS: atom_id res chain seq x y z
N VAL A 1 16.99 3.51 -1.31
CA VAL A 1 17.13 2.14 -1.82
C VAL A 1 18.38 2.10 -2.71
N ASN A 2 19.33 1.20 -2.43
CA ASN A 2 20.51 1.07 -3.28
C ASN A 2 20.25 -0.03 -4.32
N PHE A 3 20.07 0.34 -5.55
CA PHE A 3 19.87 -0.59 -6.68
C PHE A 3 21.18 -1.08 -7.31
N ALA A 4 22.33 -0.73 -6.73
CA ALA A 4 23.64 -0.96 -7.32
C ALA A 4 24.31 -2.28 -6.90
N ASP A 5 23.65 -3.13 -6.12
CA ASP A 5 24.22 -4.38 -5.60
C ASP A 5 24.08 -5.58 -6.56
N GLY A 6 23.59 -5.36 -7.78
CA GLY A 6 23.41 -6.38 -8.80
C GLY A 6 22.24 -7.34 -8.57
N GLN A 7 21.47 -7.12 -7.50
CA GLN A 7 20.21 -7.80 -7.25
C GLN A 7 19.06 -7.02 -7.87
N ASP A 8 17.89 -7.67 -8.05
CA ASP A 8 16.66 -6.96 -8.29
C ASP A 8 16.37 -6.10 -7.04
N GLY A 9 16.56 -4.79 -7.14
CA GLY A 9 16.44 -3.87 -6.02
C GLY A 9 15.04 -3.80 -5.41
N LEU A 10 14.04 -4.32 -6.12
CA LEU A 10 12.64 -4.39 -5.68
C LEU A 10 12.25 -5.76 -5.12
N TYR A 11 13.09 -6.78 -5.28
CA TYR A 11 12.82 -8.13 -4.81
C TYR A 11 13.95 -8.66 -3.92
N ASN A 12 13.62 -8.96 -2.66
CA ASN A 12 14.53 -9.58 -1.72
C ASN A 12 13.77 -10.58 -0.81
N ALA A 13 13.79 -11.85 -1.21
CA ALA A 13 13.06 -12.90 -0.51
C ALA A 13 13.53 -13.10 0.94
N GLU A 14 14.83 -12.99 1.21
CA GLU A 14 15.37 -13.20 2.56
C GLU A 14 15.01 -12.04 3.50
N LYS A 15 15.05 -10.79 2.99
CA LYS A 15 14.56 -9.64 3.74
C LYS A 15 13.05 -9.78 4.00
N ALA A 16 12.26 -10.16 3.00
CA ALA A 16 10.82 -10.37 3.16
C ALA A 16 10.49 -11.41 4.24
N LYS A 17 11.19 -12.54 4.26
CA LYS A 17 11.04 -13.56 5.31
C LYS A 17 11.38 -13.03 6.70
N THR A 18 12.48 -12.27 6.79
CA THR A 18 12.94 -11.71 8.06
C THR A 18 11.94 -10.71 8.64
N GLU A 19 11.46 -9.79 7.80
CA GLU A 19 10.47 -8.80 8.24
C GLU A 19 9.12 -9.46 8.55
N PHE A 20 8.70 -10.43 7.73
CA PHE A 20 7.47 -11.17 8.00
C PHE A 20 7.53 -11.94 9.31
N ALA A 21 8.67 -12.54 9.66
CA ALA A 21 8.82 -13.27 10.93
C ALA A 21 8.60 -12.36 12.15
N LYS A 22 9.11 -11.12 12.10
CA LYS A 22 8.88 -10.11 13.14
C LYS A 22 7.40 -9.71 13.23
N ALA A 23 6.79 -9.42 12.07
CA ALA A 23 5.37 -9.07 11.99
C ALA A 23 4.48 -10.22 12.49
N LYS A 24 4.81 -11.45 12.13
CA LYS A 24 4.06 -12.64 12.56
C LYS A 24 4.06 -12.79 14.09
N GLU A 25 5.21 -12.58 14.76
CA GLU A 25 5.30 -12.63 16.21
C GLU A 25 4.39 -11.59 16.88
N ALA A 26 4.41 -10.35 16.38
CA ALA A 26 3.55 -9.28 16.88
C ALA A 26 2.07 -9.57 16.69
N LEU A 27 1.68 -10.00 15.48
CA LEU A 27 0.29 -10.32 15.14
C LEU A 27 -0.25 -11.51 15.94
N GLN A 28 0.57 -12.53 16.18
CA GLN A 28 0.19 -13.66 17.05
C GLN A 28 -0.04 -13.19 18.48
N GLY A 29 0.75 -12.22 18.96
CA GLY A 29 0.53 -11.59 20.27
C GLY A 29 -0.81 -10.86 20.39
N GLU A 30 -1.37 -10.44 19.28
CA GLU A 30 -2.70 -9.78 19.18
C GLU A 30 -3.84 -10.77 18.85
N GLY A 31 -3.54 -12.06 18.71
CA GLY A 31 -4.55 -13.10 18.47
C GLY A 31 -4.90 -13.30 16.99
N VAL A 32 -4.15 -12.70 16.05
CA VAL A 32 -4.37 -12.88 14.61
C VAL A 32 -4.14 -14.34 14.22
N GLN A 33 -5.10 -14.90 13.49
CA GLN A 33 -5.02 -16.28 12.99
C GLN A 33 -4.26 -16.33 11.65
N PHE A 34 -3.57 -17.44 11.39
CA PHE A 34 -2.85 -17.68 10.14
C PHE A 34 -3.46 -18.88 9.41
N PRO A 35 -3.43 -18.89 8.07
CA PRO A 35 -2.82 -17.88 7.19
C PRO A 35 -3.59 -16.56 7.17
N ILE A 36 -2.87 -15.44 6.93
CA ILE A 36 -3.50 -14.17 6.57
C ILE A 36 -3.94 -14.28 5.12
N HIS A 37 -5.17 -13.88 4.83
CA HIS A 37 -5.72 -13.79 3.48
C HIS A 37 -5.61 -12.34 2.98
N LEU A 38 -5.09 -12.16 1.78
CA LEU A 38 -4.94 -10.87 1.11
C LEU A 38 -5.76 -10.87 -0.17
N ASP A 39 -6.80 -10.06 -0.19
CA ASP A 39 -7.70 -9.95 -1.33
C ASP A 39 -7.11 -9.07 -2.44
N LEU A 40 -7.07 -9.61 -3.65
CA LEU A 40 -6.55 -8.95 -4.84
C LEU A 40 -7.58 -9.02 -5.97
N PRO A 41 -8.51 -8.06 -6.02
CA PRO A 41 -9.48 -7.99 -7.11
C PRO A 41 -8.83 -7.51 -8.41
N VAL A 42 -9.26 -8.07 -9.53
CA VAL A 42 -8.79 -7.72 -10.86
C VAL A 42 -9.90 -7.80 -11.89
N ASP A 43 -9.87 -6.90 -12.87
CA ASP A 43 -10.74 -7.00 -14.03
C ASP A 43 -10.41 -8.27 -14.83
N GLN A 44 -11.37 -9.18 -14.94
CA GLN A 44 -11.25 -10.45 -15.68
C GLN A 44 -10.97 -10.26 -17.18
N ALA A 45 -11.33 -9.12 -17.74
CA ALA A 45 -11.07 -8.79 -19.14
C ALA A 45 -9.62 -8.33 -19.38
N ALA A 46 -8.97 -7.79 -18.37
CA ALA A 46 -7.60 -7.27 -18.42
C ALA A 46 -6.56 -8.39 -18.26
N LYS A 47 -6.40 -9.25 -19.27
CA LYS A 47 -5.53 -10.44 -19.22
C LYS A 47 -4.10 -10.18 -18.72
N PRO A 48 -3.41 -9.08 -19.11
CA PRO A 48 -2.09 -8.79 -18.55
C PRO A 48 -2.11 -8.53 -17.04
N THR A 49 -3.17 -7.89 -16.54
CA THR A 49 -3.35 -7.61 -15.10
C THR A 49 -3.62 -8.91 -14.34
N VAL A 50 -4.47 -9.78 -14.87
CA VAL A 50 -4.72 -11.11 -14.30
C VAL A 50 -3.41 -11.92 -14.22
N ALA A 51 -2.59 -11.91 -15.28
CA ALA A 51 -1.31 -12.62 -15.28
C ALA A 51 -0.34 -12.06 -14.22
N ARG A 52 -0.28 -10.73 -14.07
CA ARG A 52 0.52 -10.07 -13.01
C ARG A 52 0.05 -10.45 -11.62
N ALA A 53 -1.26 -10.45 -11.37
CA ALA A 53 -1.85 -10.86 -10.10
C ALA A 53 -1.48 -12.31 -9.74
N GLN A 54 -1.58 -13.22 -10.70
CA GLN A 54 -1.18 -14.62 -10.50
C GLN A 54 0.33 -14.78 -10.23
N SER A 55 1.17 -13.99 -10.91
CA SER A 55 2.61 -13.97 -10.66
C SER A 55 2.93 -13.46 -9.24
N LEU A 56 2.26 -12.37 -8.81
CA LEU A 56 2.40 -11.84 -7.45
C LEU A 56 1.99 -12.88 -6.41
N LYS A 57 0.80 -13.50 -6.57
CA LYS A 57 0.33 -14.60 -5.72
C LYS A 57 1.39 -15.68 -5.57
N GLN A 58 1.91 -16.19 -6.70
CA GLN A 58 2.92 -17.25 -6.68
C GLN A 58 4.21 -16.81 -5.97
N SER A 59 4.65 -15.57 -6.18
CA SER A 59 5.85 -15.03 -5.55
C SER A 59 5.70 -14.90 -4.04
N VAL A 60 4.59 -14.34 -3.56
CA VAL A 60 4.29 -14.15 -2.13
C VAL A 60 4.18 -15.50 -1.44
N GLU A 61 3.31 -16.38 -1.95
CA GLU A 61 3.04 -17.69 -1.34
C GLU A 61 4.27 -18.62 -1.35
N LYS A 62 5.11 -18.53 -2.39
CA LYS A 62 6.39 -19.25 -2.45
C LYS A 62 7.41 -18.72 -1.45
N THR A 63 7.45 -17.40 -1.25
CA THR A 63 8.43 -16.75 -0.39
C THR A 63 8.09 -16.88 1.08
N LEU A 64 6.82 -16.64 1.45
CA LEU A 64 6.37 -16.59 2.84
C LEU A 64 5.75 -17.88 3.34
N GLY A 65 5.33 -18.78 2.43
CA GLY A 65 4.60 -20.01 2.75
C GLY A 65 3.10 -19.78 2.82
N LYS A 66 2.32 -20.71 2.22
CA LYS A 66 0.84 -20.65 2.23
C LYS A 66 0.23 -20.82 3.61
N GLU A 67 0.94 -21.40 4.53
CA GLU A 67 0.56 -21.52 5.93
C GLU A 67 0.65 -20.18 6.68
N ASN A 68 1.24 -19.19 6.06
CA ASN A 68 1.42 -17.86 6.61
C ASN A 68 0.57 -16.81 5.87
N VAL A 69 0.64 -16.81 4.53
CA VAL A 69 -0.07 -15.83 3.68
C VAL A 69 -0.65 -16.52 2.47
N VAL A 70 -1.90 -16.22 2.17
CA VAL A 70 -2.60 -16.62 0.95
C VAL A 70 -3.02 -15.36 0.22
N VAL A 71 -2.75 -15.26 -1.07
CA VAL A 71 -3.26 -14.17 -1.91
C VAL A 71 -4.47 -14.68 -2.68
N ASP A 72 -5.63 -14.11 -2.41
CA ASP A 72 -6.88 -14.47 -3.05
C ASP A 72 -7.15 -13.54 -4.24
N VAL A 73 -6.94 -14.07 -5.45
CA VAL A 73 -7.13 -13.30 -6.69
C VAL A 73 -8.59 -13.43 -7.14
N HIS A 74 -9.34 -12.35 -7.01
CA HIS A 74 -10.76 -12.24 -7.39
C HIS A 74 -10.90 -11.66 -8.79
N GLN A 75 -11.23 -12.49 -9.78
CA GLN A 75 -11.52 -12.03 -11.13
C GLN A 75 -13.00 -11.64 -11.23
N MET A 76 -13.28 -10.39 -11.53
CA MET A 76 -14.62 -9.83 -11.57
C MET A 76 -14.82 -8.91 -12.77
N SER A 77 -16.02 -8.39 -12.99
CA SER A 77 -16.26 -7.36 -13.99
C SER A 77 -15.60 -6.03 -13.59
N GLN A 78 -15.35 -5.15 -14.55
CA GLN A 78 -14.79 -3.82 -14.25
C GLN A 78 -15.74 -3.03 -13.34
N ASP A 79 -17.05 -3.13 -13.53
CA ASP A 79 -18.02 -2.42 -12.70
C ASP A 79 -18.01 -2.92 -11.25
N ASP A 80 -17.95 -4.24 -11.05
CA ASP A 80 -17.83 -4.83 -9.72
C ASP A 80 -16.51 -4.42 -9.05
N LEU A 81 -15.41 -4.43 -9.81
CA LEU A 81 -14.10 -3.99 -9.33
C LEU A 81 -14.15 -2.54 -8.83
N LEU A 82 -14.72 -1.62 -9.61
CA LEU A 82 -14.82 -0.22 -9.21
C LEU A 82 -15.75 -0.02 -8.02
N ASN A 83 -16.85 -0.76 -7.95
CA ASN A 83 -17.80 -0.67 -6.84
C ASN A 83 -17.25 -1.24 -5.53
N SER A 84 -16.40 -2.26 -5.59
CA SER A 84 -15.74 -2.85 -4.41
C SER A 84 -14.45 -2.13 -4.01
N THR A 85 -13.99 -1.15 -4.79
CA THR A 85 -12.77 -0.39 -4.55
C THR A 85 -13.05 1.12 -4.54
N LEU A 86 -12.77 1.81 -5.64
CA LEU A 86 -12.79 3.27 -5.74
C LEU A 86 -14.16 3.90 -5.41
N TYR A 87 -15.27 3.24 -5.76
CA TYR A 87 -16.63 3.74 -5.54
C TYR A 87 -17.30 3.14 -4.30
N ALA A 88 -16.57 2.40 -3.49
CA ALA A 88 -17.08 1.91 -2.22
C ALA A 88 -17.59 3.07 -1.34
N ALA A 89 -18.69 2.87 -0.63
CA ALA A 89 -19.33 3.93 0.14
C ALA A 89 -18.48 4.44 1.31
N ASN A 90 -17.64 3.57 1.87
CA ASN A 90 -16.73 3.84 2.98
C ASN A 90 -15.61 2.79 2.99
N ALA A 91 -14.56 2.99 3.78
CA ALA A 91 -13.42 2.07 3.87
C ALA A 91 -13.83 0.64 4.28
N ALA A 92 -14.84 0.50 5.13
CA ALA A 92 -15.33 -0.83 5.56
C ALA A 92 -16.08 -1.60 4.45
N ALA A 93 -16.52 -0.90 3.40
CA ALA A 93 -17.17 -1.50 2.22
C ALA A 93 -16.18 -1.85 1.10
N GLU A 94 -14.93 -1.49 1.25
CA GLU A 94 -13.87 -1.86 0.32
C GLU A 94 -13.48 -3.33 0.53
N ASP A 95 -13.38 -4.07 -0.55
CA ASP A 95 -13.09 -5.50 -0.55
C ASP A 95 -11.77 -5.79 -1.27
N TRP A 96 -10.68 -5.21 -0.74
CA TRP A 96 -9.34 -5.43 -1.27
C TRP A 96 -8.24 -5.10 -0.25
N ASP A 97 -7.12 -5.79 -0.35
CA ASP A 97 -5.88 -5.54 0.40
C ASP A 97 -4.74 -5.13 -0.54
N ILE A 98 -4.79 -5.57 -1.79
CA ILE A 98 -3.78 -5.28 -2.81
C ILE A 98 -4.45 -4.70 -4.04
N ASN A 99 -4.01 -3.51 -4.47
CA ASN A 99 -4.38 -2.90 -5.75
C ASN A 99 -3.14 -2.74 -6.63
N ILE A 100 -3.28 -2.97 -7.94
CA ILE A 100 -2.14 -3.02 -8.86
C ILE A 100 -2.09 -1.88 -9.86
N SER A 101 -2.95 -0.88 -9.82
CA SER A 101 -2.89 0.15 -10.86
C SER A 101 -3.30 1.53 -10.40
N TRP A 102 -2.38 2.45 -10.61
CA TRP A 102 -2.66 3.87 -10.76
C TRP A 102 -1.93 4.36 -12.02
N ALA A 103 -2.62 5.13 -12.85
CA ALA A 103 -2.01 5.84 -13.98
C ALA A 103 -1.90 7.33 -13.64
N PRO A 104 -0.81 8.01 -14.01
CA PRO A 104 -0.68 9.44 -13.72
C PRO A 104 -1.70 10.25 -14.52
N ASP A 105 -2.29 11.26 -13.88
CA ASP A 105 -3.21 12.21 -14.53
C ASP A 105 -2.46 13.34 -15.23
N TYR A 106 -1.23 13.63 -14.80
CA TYR A 106 -0.39 14.71 -15.30
C TYR A 106 1.11 14.45 -15.04
N GLU A 107 1.99 15.19 -15.72
CA GLU A 107 3.44 15.01 -15.66
C GLU A 107 4.08 15.73 -14.46
N ASP A 108 3.69 15.36 -13.24
CA ASP A 108 4.35 15.81 -12.01
C ASP A 108 4.28 14.68 -10.97
N PRO A 109 5.33 14.46 -10.15
CA PRO A 109 5.31 13.40 -9.13
C PRO A 109 4.17 13.49 -8.13
N SER A 110 3.59 14.67 -7.93
CA SER A 110 2.43 14.85 -7.03
C SER A 110 1.24 13.98 -7.42
N THR A 111 1.05 13.68 -8.73
CA THR A 111 -0.06 12.81 -9.17
C THR A 111 -0.04 11.42 -8.51
N PHE A 112 1.14 10.94 -8.10
CA PHE A 112 1.29 9.66 -7.41
C PHE A 112 1.26 9.78 -5.89
N LEU A 113 1.52 10.95 -5.33
CA LEU A 113 1.67 11.15 -3.89
C LEU A 113 0.46 11.84 -3.25
N ASP A 114 -0.18 12.76 -3.97
CA ASP A 114 -1.34 13.49 -3.45
C ASP A 114 -2.51 12.57 -3.06
N ILE A 115 -2.65 11.43 -3.72
CA ILE A 115 -3.71 10.45 -3.41
C ILE A 115 -3.63 9.85 -2.01
N PHE A 116 -2.45 9.89 -1.38
CA PHE A 116 -2.22 9.37 -0.03
C PHE A 116 -2.31 10.44 1.05
N LYS A 117 -2.50 11.71 0.70
CA LYS A 117 -2.62 12.80 1.68
C LYS A 117 -3.93 12.73 2.46
N THR A 118 -3.89 13.14 3.72
CA THR A 118 -5.09 13.25 4.56
C THR A 118 -6.15 14.19 3.98
N THR A 119 -5.73 15.13 3.12
CA THR A 119 -6.62 16.08 2.44
C THR A 119 -7.25 15.53 1.16
N ALA A 120 -6.79 14.40 0.65
CA ALA A 120 -7.34 13.73 -0.52
C ALA A 120 -8.52 12.82 -0.16
N SER A 121 -9.50 13.34 0.53
CA SER A 121 -10.56 12.70 1.30
C SER A 121 -11.12 11.37 0.75
N GLU A 122 -11.44 11.30 -0.54
CA GLU A 122 -11.96 10.06 -1.15
C GLU A 122 -10.84 9.06 -1.47
N ASN A 123 -9.71 9.56 -1.94
CA ASN A 123 -8.56 8.71 -2.25
C ASN A 123 -7.86 8.19 -0.99
N THR A 124 -7.80 8.99 0.09
CA THR A 124 -7.25 8.53 1.36
C THR A 124 -8.04 7.35 1.92
N LYS A 125 -9.37 7.38 1.81
CA LYS A 125 -10.24 6.26 2.14
C LYS A 125 -9.83 5.01 1.34
N THR A 126 -9.80 5.12 0.02
CA THR A 126 -9.53 4.00 -0.88
C THR A 126 -8.10 3.44 -0.74
N TYR A 127 -7.08 4.30 -0.61
CA TYR A 127 -5.69 3.84 -0.63
C TYR A 127 -5.08 3.64 0.76
N MET A 128 -5.66 4.21 1.79
CA MET A 128 -5.14 4.14 3.16
C MET A 128 -6.15 3.55 4.16
N GLY A 129 -7.38 3.28 3.74
CA GLY A 129 -8.43 2.73 4.60
C GLY A 129 -8.94 3.67 5.69
N PHE A 130 -8.80 4.99 5.52
CA PHE A 130 -9.20 5.98 6.52
C PHE A 130 -10.36 6.86 6.03
N ASP A 131 -11.56 6.63 6.52
CA ASP A 131 -12.73 7.50 6.25
C ASP A 131 -12.57 8.91 6.85
N ASP A 132 -11.81 9.04 7.94
CA ASP A 132 -11.54 10.30 8.62
C ASP A 132 -10.02 10.58 8.66
N PRO A 133 -9.56 11.70 8.09
CA PRO A 133 -8.13 12.10 8.13
C PRO A 133 -7.63 12.39 9.56
N ASN A 134 -8.55 12.53 10.53
CA ASN A 134 -8.21 12.66 11.94
C ASN A 134 -8.31 11.33 12.71
N ASN A 135 -8.50 10.22 12.01
CA ASN A 135 -8.51 8.88 12.57
C ASN A 135 -7.25 8.64 13.42
N ALA A 136 -7.42 8.01 14.59
CA ALA A 136 -6.31 7.72 15.49
C ALA A 136 -5.23 6.84 14.83
N ALA A 137 -5.62 5.94 13.95
CA ALA A 137 -4.69 5.11 13.17
C ALA A 137 -3.86 5.94 12.18
N ALA A 138 -4.45 6.89 11.46
CA ALA A 138 -3.72 7.82 10.59
C ALA A 138 -2.72 8.68 11.37
N ALA A 139 -3.09 9.11 12.59
CA ALA A 139 -2.19 9.82 13.48
C ALA A 139 -1.04 8.93 13.99
N GLN A 140 -1.32 7.66 14.27
CA GLN A 140 -0.33 6.71 14.75
C GLN A 140 0.73 6.38 13.69
N VAL A 141 0.36 6.33 12.41
CA VAL A 141 1.33 6.15 11.31
C VAL A 141 2.04 7.44 10.92
N GLY A 142 1.64 8.59 11.46
CA GLY A 142 2.24 9.89 11.17
C GLY A 142 1.87 10.43 9.79
N LEU A 143 0.66 10.16 9.29
CA LEU A 143 0.26 10.53 7.93
C LEU A 143 0.32 12.05 7.68
N LYS A 144 0.16 12.89 8.71
CA LYS A 144 0.34 14.35 8.61
C LYS A 144 1.79 14.77 8.35
N ASP A 145 2.77 13.96 8.73
CA ASP A 145 4.17 14.22 8.39
C ASP A 145 4.41 13.98 6.90
N PHE A 146 3.75 12.98 6.34
CA PHE A 146 3.73 12.76 4.89
C PHE A 146 3.07 13.94 4.15
N ASP A 147 1.92 14.44 4.60
CA ASP A 147 1.28 15.64 4.04
C ASP A 147 2.27 16.81 3.97
N ALA A 148 3.00 17.04 5.06
CA ALA A 148 3.96 18.12 5.15
C ALA A 148 5.12 17.97 4.14
N LEU A 149 5.60 16.76 3.89
CA LEU A 149 6.64 16.48 2.89
C LEU A 149 6.13 16.78 1.47
N VAL A 150 4.94 16.30 1.13
CA VAL A 150 4.33 16.54 -0.19
C VAL A 150 4.06 18.02 -0.41
N ASP A 151 3.48 18.71 0.60
CA ASP A 151 3.22 20.15 0.53
C ASP A 151 4.50 20.98 0.42
N ASN A 152 5.59 20.55 1.05
CA ASN A 152 6.88 21.21 0.94
C ASN A 152 7.48 21.05 -0.48
N ALA A 153 7.31 19.89 -1.09
CA ALA A 153 7.70 19.67 -2.48
C ALA A 153 6.86 20.55 -3.44
N ALA A 154 5.54 20.59 -3.24
CA ALA A 154 4.62 21.36 -4.06
C ALA A 154 4.91 22.89 -4.05
N LYS A 155 5.42 23.43 -2.94
CA LYS A 155 5.80 24.84 -2.80
C LYS A 155 7.06 25.22 -3.56
N GLU A 156 7.90 24.24 -3.94
CA GLU A 156 9.08 24.52 -4.73
C GLU A 156 8.70 24.70 -6.20
N THR A 157 8.83 25.91 -6.71
CA THR A 157 8.46 26.28 -8.08
C THR A 157 9.61 26.87 -8.90
N SER A 158 10.75 27.13 -8.24
CA SER A 158 11.90 27.80 -8.85
C SER A 158 12.96 26.83 -9.36
N ASP A 159 13.13 25.68 -8.70
CA ASP A 159 14.12 24.67 -9.05
C ASP A 159 13.46 23.28 -9.11
N LEU A 160 13.36 22.74 -10.34
CA LEU A 160 12.76 21.43 -10.58
C LEU A 160 13.55 20.28 -9.95
N ASN A 161 14.87 20.38 -9.85
CA ASN A 161 15.67 19.33 -9.23
C ASN A 161 15.38 19.26 -7.72
N VAL A 162 15.38 20.42 -7.06
CA VAL A 162 15.03 20.51 -5.64
C VAL A 162 13.58 20.03 -5.40
N ARG A 163 12.65 20.38 -6.29
CA ARG A 163 11.27 19.90 -6.23
C ARG A 163 11.21 18.38 -6.29
N TYR A 164 11.90 17.77 -7.24
CA TYR A 164 11.91 16.31 -7.40
C TYR A 164 12.63 15.60 -6.27
N GLU A 165 13.69 16.15 -5.72
CA GLU A 165 14.36 15.63 -4.52
C GLU A 165 13.39 15.58 -3.33
N ARG A 166 12.61 16.63 -3.09
CA ARG A 166 11.61 16.67 -2.03
C ARG A 166 10.48 15.67 -2.25
N TYR A 167 10.02 15.46 -3.49
CA TYR A 167 9.05 14.39 -3.77
C TYR A 167 9.65 13.01 -3.57
N ALA A 168 10.94 12.81 -3.89
CA ALA A 168 11.62 11.54 -3.60
C ALA A 168 11.73 11.29 -2.09
N GLU A 169 11.90 12.33 -1.27
CA GLU A 169 11.84 12.22 0.20
C GLU A 169 10.44 11.78 0.67
N ALA A 170 9.38 12.38 0.12
CA ALA A 170 8.01 11.99 0.44
C ALA A 170 7.72 10.54 0.01
N GLN A 171 8.17 10.13 -1.17
CA GLN A 171 8.05 8.75 -1.62
C GLN A 171 8.84 7.78 -0.72
N ALA A 172 10.06 8.14 -0.34
CA ALA A 172 10.87 7.33 0.56
C ALA A 172 10.23 7.20 1.94
N TRP A 173 9.54 8.23 2.41
CA TRP A 173 8.75 8.16 3.64
C TRP A 173 7.62 7.14 3.51
N LEU A 174 6.85 7.18 2.43
CA LEU A 174 5.75 6.25 2.16
C LEU A 174 6.25 4.80 2.06
N GLU A 175 7.34 4.57 1.32
CA GLU A 175 8.00 3.27 1.22
C GLU A 175 8.64 2.84 2.55
N GLY A 176 9.18 3.78 3.31
CA GLY A 176 9.80 3.57 4.62
C GLY A 176 8.77 3.21 5.69
N CYS A 177 7.58 3.76 5.64
CA CYS A 177 6.45 3.29 6.44
C CYS A 177 6.14 1.82 6.20
N CYS A 178 6.34 1.35 4.97
CA CYS A 178 6.20 -0.07 4.62
C CYS A 178 7.46 -0.92 4.97
N SER A 179 8.63 -0.32 5.20
CA SER A 179 9.91 -1.05 5.31
C SER A 179 10.57 -1.05 6.68
N ASN A 180 10.21 -0.12 7.57
CA ASN A 180 10.83 0.02 8.89
C ASN A 180 9.95 -0.57 9.99
N GLY A 181 9.78 -1.91 10.01
CA GLY A 181 9.24 -2.78 11.08
C GLY A 181 8.28 -2.24 12.15
N SER A 182 8.32 -0.95 12.45
CA SER A 182 7.35 -0.26 13.32
C SER A 182 6.12 0.26 12.57
N SER A 183 6.22 0.47 11.25
CA SER A 183 5.17 1.10 10.46
C SER A 183 4.37 0.09 9.63
N PHE A 184 4.98 -0.98 9.12
CA PHE A 184 4.25 -2.07 8.45
C PHE A 184 3.33 -2.78 9.46
N ASP A 185 3.83 -3.00 10.65
CA ASP A 185 3.06 -3.53 11.79
C ASP A 185 1.86 -2.60 12.11
N THR A 186 2.06 -1.29 12.05
CA THR A 186 1.03 -0.29 12.32
C THR A 186 0.02 -0.17 11.16
N ILE A 187 0.44 -0.21 9.90
CA ILE A 187 -0.47 -0.18 8.74
C ILE A 187 -1.28 -1.48 8.67
N LEU A 188 -0.65 -2.62 8.87
CA LEU A 188 -1.35 -3.90 8.91
C LEU A 188 -2.32 -3.99 10.10
N ARG A 189 -1.96 -3.44 11.27
CA ARG A 189 -2.85 -3.29 12.43
C ARG A 189 -4.04 -2.38 12.12
N CYS A 190 -3.84 -1.28 11.40
CA CYS A 190 -4.91 -0.39 10.99
C CYS A 190 -5.86 -1.05 10.00
N LEU A 191 -5.34 -1.77 9.01
CA LEU A 191 -6.13 -2.51 8.03
C LEU A 191 -6.93 -3.66 8.70
N LEU A 192 -6.36 -4.34 9.68
CA LEU A 192 -7.04 -5.42 10.42
C LEU A 192 -8.03 -4.86 11.46
N SER A 193 -7.75 -3.74 12.11
CA SER A 193 -8.64 -3.13 13.11
C SER A 193 -9.84 -2.41 12.52
N SER A 194 -9.79 -2.00 11.24
CA SER A 194 -10.92 -1.38 10.55
C SER A 194 -11.96 -2.40 10.07
N ARG A 195 -11.63 -3.69 10.11
CA ARG A 195 -12.52 -4.81 9.70
C ARG A 195 -13.16 -5.58 10.88
N THR A 196 -12.89 -5.19 12.13
CA THR A 196 -13.58 -5.69 13.35
C THR A 196 -14.54 -4.65 13.88
#